data_2fcb5f3faa9a8f7291bd51a23c1c412b
#
_entry.id   2fcb5f3faa9a8f7291bd51a23c1c412b
#
_cell.length_a   1.000
_cell.length_b   1.000
_cell.length_c   1.000
_cell.angle_alpha   90.00
_cell.angle_beta   90.00
_cell.angle_gamma   90.00
#
_symmetry.space_group_name_H-M   'P 1'
#
loop_
_entity.id
_entity.type
_entity.pdbx_description
1 polymer ?
#
loop_
_entity_poly.entity_id
_entity_poly.type
_entity_poly.pdbx_seq_one_letter_code
_entity_poly.pdbx_strand_id
1 'polypeptide(L)'
;MKTFITALFAIVAMAGQAQEARIDTIVPKFLINGYFFREMPKLPDAMPSVTRLKDNEGNSVVAIGLDVDLPKSVVRKAIPREQVHNADQFQNGVNMMRTMQELTQANVKADGTFYSPKAGEHFPQFSEKDMDGRTWTNDSVRGRVMVLNLWYSGCGPCRAEMPELSTWKEKFPNVMFFSATYHDAEIVKRITDKHHFTWTHLVEAKDMMSWIGTEGFPFTVVVDKQGIVRYAVHGTSEDKRAKLLAKIKEADAE
;
A
#
# COMPACT_ATOMS: atom_id res chain seq x y z
N MET A 1 74.04 -9.44 35.04
CA MET A 1 73.12 -8.53 34.31
C MET A 1 72.49 -9.36 33.22
N LYS A 2 71.24 -9.73 33.38
CA LYS A 2 70.50 -10.55 32.41
C LYS A 2 69.53 -9.65 31.67
N THR A 3 69.77 -9.49 30.37
CA THR A 3 68.97 -8.70 29.45
C THR A 3 67.80 -9.53 28.95
N PHE A 4 66.56 -9.15 29.30
CA PHE A 4 65.34 -9.74 28.77
C PHE A 4 65.00 -9.10 27.45
N ILE A 5 64.96 -9.90 26.40
CA ILE A 5 64.44 -9.50 25.07
C ILE A 5 62.95 -9.86 25.06
N THR A 6 62.10 -8.84 25.05
CA THR A 6 60.64 -9.00 24.89
C THR A 6 60.34 -9.04 23.38
N ALA A 7 59.93 -10.22 22.92
CA ALA A 7 59.43 -10.37 21.52
C ALA A 7 57.98 -9.94 21.46
N LEU A 8 57.70 -8.90 20.71
CA LEU A 8 56.35 -8.39 20.41
C LEU A 8 55.77 -9.18 19.24
N PHE A 9 54.82 -10.09 19.50
CA PHE A 9 54.04 -10.77 18.47
C PHE A 9 52.95 -9.80 17.97
N ALA A 10 53.14 -9.26 16.77
CA ALA A 10 52.06 -8.58 16.05
C ALA A 10 51.14 -9.61 15.43
N ILE A 11 49.92 -9.76 15.99
CA ILE A 11 48.85 -10.51 15.38
C ILE A 11 48.24 -9.63 14.27
N VAL A 12 48.58 -9.93 13.02
CA VAL A 12 47.89 -9.37 11.87
C VAL A 12 46.55 -10.07 11.74
N ALA A 13 45.49 -9.43 12.22
CA ALA A 13 44.13 -9.85 11.95
C ALA A 13 43.83 -9.59 10.46
N MET A 14 43.91 -10.65 9.65
CA MET A 14 43.32 -10.63 8.32
C MET A 14 41.80 -10.65 8.48
N ALA A 15 41.18 -9.46 8.43
CA ALA A 15 39.75 -9.32 8.20
C ALA A 15 39.50 -9.76 6.75
N GLY A 16 39.13 -11.04 6.58
CA GLY A 16 38.57 -11.53 5.32
C GLY A 16 37.27 -10.78 5.07
N GLN A 17 37.30 -9.79 4.17
CA GLN A 17 36.10 -9.29 3.56
C GLN A 17 35.50 -10.44 2.76
N ALA A 18 34.45 -11.07 3.29
CA ALA A 18 33.60 -11.92 2.51
C ALA A 18 32.99 -11.02 1.43
N GLN A 19 33.53 -11.13 0.22
CA GLN A 19 32.94 -10.54 -0.96
C GLN A 19 31.63 -11.27 -1.18
N GLU A 20 30.51 -10.66 -0.78
CA GLU A 20 29.18 -11.17 -1.14
C GLU A 20 29.18 -11.32 -2.66
N ALA A 21 29.10 -12.55 -3.13
CA ALA A 21 28.98 -12.86 -4.54
C ALA A 21 27.71 -12.13 -5.02
N ARG A 22 27.87 -11.10 -5.86
CA ARG A 22 26.76 -10.46 -6.55
C ARG A 22 26.07 -11.55 -7.38
N ILE A 23 24.92 -12.01 -6.92
CA ILE A 23 24.05 -12.86 -7.72
C ILE A 23 23.52 -11.96 -8.82
N ASP A 24 23.88 -12.22 -10.07
CA ASP A 24 23.25 -11.54 -11.21
C ASP A 24 21.76 -11.84 -11.19
N THR A 25 20.95 -10.84 -10.85
CA THR A 25 19.51 -10.99 -10.77
C THR A 25 18.86 -10.84 -12.14
N ILE A 26 17.78 -11.55 -12.35
CA ILE A 26 17.04 -11.64 -13.60
C ILE A 26 15.75 -10.84 -13.46
N VAL A 27 15.48 -9.93 -14.39
CA VAL A 27 14.16 -9.31 -14.51
C VAL A 27 13.23 -10.30 -15.23
N PRO A 28 12.19 -10.85 -14.55
CA PRO A 28 11.26 -11.79 -15.16
C PRO A 28 10.32 -11.07 -16.12
N LYS A 29 9.78 -11.80 -17.11
CA LYS A 29 8.69 -11.29 -17.95
C LYS A 29 7.31 -11.68 -17.44
N PHE A 30 7.21 -12.80 -16.74
CA PHE A 30 5.94 -13.36 -16.26
C PHE A 30 6.04 -13.81 -14.80
N LEU A 31 4.97 -13.60 -14.05
CA LEU A 31 4.72 -14.13 -12.72
C LEU A 31 3.39 -14.89 -12.74
N ILE A 32 3.43 -16.24 -12.69
CA ILE A 32 2.26 -17.09 -12.88
C ILE A 32 2.06 -17.94 -11.63
N ASN A 33 0.94 -17.77 -10.93
CA ASN A 33 0.64 -18.45 -9.66
C ASN A 33 1.81 -18.42 -8.65
N GLY A 34 2.55 -17.30 -8.58
CA GLY A 34 3.69 -17.13 -7.68
C GLY A 34 5.04 -17.58 -8.22
N TYR A 35 5.11 -18.13 -9.43
CA TYR A 35 6.34 -18.59 -10.08
C TYR A 35 6.78 -17.60 -11.17
N PHE A 36 8.07 -17.30 -11.22
CA PHE A 36 8.65 -16.34 -12.17
C PHE A 36 9.19 -17.05 -13.43
N PHE A 37 8.97 -16.46 -14.60
CA PHE A 37 9.42 -17.03 -15.88
C PHE A 37 10.03 -15.97 -16.81
N ARG A 38 11.02 -16.34 -17.60
CA ARG A 38 11.60 -15.51 -18.67
C ARG A 38 10.71 -15.47 -19.91
N GLU A 39 10.03 -16.59 -20.19
CA GLU A 39 9.16 -16.78 -21.35
C GLU A 39 7.83 -17.37 -20.89
N MET A 40 6.79 -17.16 -21.70
CA MET A 40 5.47 -17.73 -21.42
C MET A 40 5.52 -19.25 -21.51
N PRO A 41 5.30 -19.98 -20.40
CA PRO A 41 5.20 -21.44 -20.47
C PRO A 41 3.85 -21.85 -21.08
N LYS A 42 3.75 -23.13 -21.52
CA LYS A 42 2.45 -23.68 -21.90
C LYS A 42 1.57 -23.78 -20.65
N LEU A 43 0.52 -23.00 -20.62
CA LEU A 43 -0.43 -23.00 -19.49
C LEU A 43 -1.45 -24.14 -19.63
N PRO A 44 -2.03 -24.61 -18.50
CA PRO A 44 -3.22 -25.47 -18.54
C PRO A 44 -4.41 -24.70 -19.12
N ASP A 45 -5.43 -25.44 -19.55
CA ASP A 45 -6.69 -24.88 -20.01
C ASP A 45 -7.47 -24.33 -18.79
N ALA A 46 -7.39 -23.03 -18.57
CA ALA A 46 -7.98 -22.33 -17.45
C ALA A 46 -8.24 -20.87 -17.83
N MET A 47 -9.21 -20.23 -17.17
CA MET A 47 -9.48 -18.79 -17.36
C MET A 47 -8.43 -17.98 -16.61
N PRO A 48 -7.55 -17.23 -17.29
CA PRO A 48 -6.53 -16.45 -16.63
C PRO A 48 -7.07 -15.09 -16.16
N SER A 49 -6.70 -14.67 -14.94
CA SER A 49 -6.67 -13.26 -14.59
C SER A 49 -5.30 -12.69 -14.97
N VAL A 50 -5.27 -11.57 -15.69
CA VAL A 50 -4.00 -11.00 -16.20
C VAL A 50 -3.89 -9.55 -15.76
N THR A 51 -2.73 -9.20 -15.20
CA THR A 51 -2.39 -7.82 -14.85
C THR A 51 -0.93 -7.52 -15.13
N ARG A 52 -0.58 -6.24 -15.16
CA ARG A 52 0.81 -5.80 -15.28
C ARG A 52 1.25 -5.11 -13.99
N LEU A 53 2.32 -5.63 -13.39
CA LEU A 53 2.93 -5.04 -12.21
C LEU A 53 4.23 -4.34 -12.61
N LYS A 54 4.59 -3.30 -11.85
CA LYS A 54 5.88 -2.60 -11.98
C LYS A 54 6.56 -2.57 -10.62
N ASP A 55 7.88 -2.71 -10.62
CA ASP A 55 8.71 -2.46 -9.44
C ASP A 55 9.04 -0.95 -9.30
N ASN A 56 9.80 -0.61 -8.27
CA ASN A 56 10.21 0.77 -8.00
C ASN A 56 11.25 1.32 -9.00
N GLU A 57 11.85 0.45 -9.80
CA GLU A 57 12.84 0.79 -10.82
C GLU A 57 12.22 0.90 -12.22
N GLY A 58 10.91 0.60 -12.35
CA GLY A 58 10.17 0.67 -13.60
C GLY A 58 10.17 -0.63 -14.41
N ASN A 59 10.83 -1.71 -13.93
CA ASN A 59 10.73 -3.00 -14.54
C ASN A 59 9.29 -3.52 -14.45
N SER A 60 8.81 -4.21 -15.48
CA SER A 60 7.43 -4.69 -15.50
C SER A 60 7.35 -6.18 -15.72
N VAL A 61 6.40 -6.83 -15.04
CA VAL A 61 6.07 -8.24 -15.18
C VAL A 61 4.57 -8.38 -15.50
N VAL A 62 4.24 -9.34 -16.35
CA VAL A 62 2.84 -9.75 -16.56
C VAL A 62 2.51 -10.81 -15.50
N ALA A 63 1.67 -10.47 -14.55
CA ALA A 63 1.16 -11.38 -13.54
C ALA A 63 -0.09 -12.09 -14.05
N ILE A 64 -0.10 -13.41 -13.93
CA ILE A 64 -1.20 -14.30 -14.38
C ILE A 64 -1.61 -15.17 -13.20
N GLY A 65 -2.86 -15.02 -12.77
CA GLY A 65 -3.50 -15.90 -11.81
C GLY A 65 -4.35 -16.94 -12.55
N LEU A 66 -4.20 -18.19 -12.19
CA LEU A 66 -5.02 -19.31 -12.67
C LEU A 66 -5.75 -19.92 -11.47
N ASP A 67 -6.96 -20.40 -11.68
CA ASP A 67 -7.77 -21.14 -10.70
C ASP A 67 -7.34 -22.62 -10.57
N VAL A 68 -6.30 -23.03 -11.30
CA VAL A 68 -5.71 -24.35 -11.26
C VAL A 68 -4.20 -24.27 -11.00
N ASP A 69 -3.67 -25.34 -10.41
CA ASP A 69 -2.24 -25.42 -10.15
C ASP A 69 -1.44 -25.63 -11.45
N LEU A 70 -0.23 -25.06 -11.47
CA LEU A 70 0.70 -25.28 -12.57
C LEU A 70 1.23 -26.72 -12.54
N PRO A 71 1.29 -27.42 -13.70
CA PRO A 71 1.92 -28.73 -13.79
C PRO A 71 3.37 -28.68 -13.29
N LYS A 72 3.84 -29.73 -12.60
CA LYS A 72 5.22 -29.81 -12.09
C LYS A 72 6.28 -29.62 -13.18
N SER A 73 5.99 -30.05 -14.43
CA SER A 73 6.86 -29.85 -15.59
C SER A 73 7.02 -28.37 -15.99
N VAL A 74 6.01 -27.54 -15.71
CA VAL A 74 6.05 -26.09 -15.90
C VAL A 74 6.80 -25.43 -14.74
N VAL A 75 6.47 -25.78 -13.49
CA VAL A 75 7.12 -25.23 -12.29
C VAL A 75 8.64 -25.42 -12.30
N ARG A 76 9.13 -26.56 -12.80
CA ARG A 76 10.57 -26.84 -12.95
C ARG A 76 11.32 -25.88 -13.89
N LYS A 77 10.62 -25.12 -14.72
CA LYS A 77 11.18 -24.12 -15.64
C LYS A 77 11.16 -22.71 -15.05
N ALA A 78 10.61 -22.55 -13.85
CA ALA A 78 10.56 -21.26 -13.18
C ALA A 78 11.98 -20.79 -12.81
N ILE A 79 12.16 -19.49 -12.81
CA ILE A 79 13.39 -18.87 -12.29
C ILE A 79 13.36 -19.02 -10.76
N PRO A 80 14.42 -19.53 -10.12
CA PRO A 80 14.51 -19.55 -8.67
C PRO A 80 14.33 -18.13 -8.10
N ARG A 81 13.54 -18.00 -7.03
CA ARG A 81 13.15 -16.70 -6.47
C ARG A 81 14.35 -15.82 -6.11
N GLU A 82 15.40 -16.42 -5.57
CA GLU A 82 16.66 -15.79 -5.20
C GLU A 82 17.43 -15.18 -6.37
N GLN A 83 17.14 -15.61 -7.60
CA GLN A 83 17.72 -15.08 -8.83
C GLN A 83 16.84 -14.01 -9.48
N VAL A 84 15.66 -13.71 -8.93
CA VAL A 84 14.73 -12.74 -9.50
C VAL A 84 14.99 -11.37 -8.91
N HIS A 85 15.21 -10.39 -9.79
CA HIS A 85 15.33 -8.99 -9.41
C HIS A 85 14.00 -8.48 -8.84
N ASN A 86 14.04 -7.89 -7.64
CA ASN A 86 12.86 -7.34 -6.96
C ASN A 86 11.69 -8.33 -6.81
N ALA A 87 11.97 -9.64 -6.63
CA ALA A 87 10.97 -10.69 -6.50
C ALA A 87 9.86 -10.36 -5.49
N ASP A 88 10.25 -9.80 -4.33
CA ASP A 88 9.33 -9.45 -3.26
C ASP A 88 8.36 -8.33 -3.66
N GLN A 89 8.83 -7.35 -4.45
CA GLN A 89 7.96 -6.25 -4.90
C GLN A 89 6.87 -6.77 -5.83
N PHE A 90 7.20 -7.66 -6.77
CA PHE A 90 6.23 -8.26 -7.67
C PHE A 90 5.26 -9.19 -6.93
N GLN A 91 5.76 -10.01 -5.99
CA GLN A 91 4.91 -10.89 -5.20
C GLN A 91 3.96 -10.11 -4.29
N ASN A 92 4.44 -9.04 -3.67
CA ASN A 92 3.60 -8.14 -2.87
C ASN A 92 2.52 -7.47 -3.72
N GLY A 93 2.83 -7.12 -4.98
CA GLY A 93 1.84 -6.63 -5.93
C GLY A 93 0.70 -7.62 -6.19
N VAL A 94 1.02 -8.92 -6.40
CA VAL A 94 0.00 -9.98 -6.57
C VAL A 94 -0.80 -10.18 -5.29
N ASN A 95 -0.14 -10.28 -4.14
CA ASN A 95 -0.81 -10.47 -2.85
C ASN A 95 -1.78 -9.32 -2.57
N MET A 96 -1.36 -8.09 -2.85
CA MET A 96 -2.21 -6.91 -2.72
C MET A 96 -3.45 -7.00 -3.60
N MET A 97 -3.30 -7.37 -4.88
CA MET A 97 -4.45 -7.51 -5.78
C MET A 97 -5.43 -8.55 -5.29
N ARG A 98 -4.93 -9.68 -4.79
CA ARG A 98 -5.76 -10.72 -4.17
C ARG A 98 -6.52 -10.17 -2.97
N THR A 99 -5.83 -9.51 -2.04
CA THR A 99 -6.45 -8.90 -0.87
C THR A 99 -7.52 -7.89 -1.28
N MET A 100 -7.24 -7.03 -2.26
CA MET A 100 -8.23 -6.06 -2.75
C MET A 100 -9.44 -6.75 -3.40
N GLN A 101 -9.23 -7.83 -4.14
CA GLN A 101 -10.33 -8.61 -4.74
C GLN A 101 -11.20 -9.26 -3.66
N GLU A 102 -10.59 -9.86 -2.63
CA GLU A 102 -11.29 -10.46 -1.49
C GLU A 102 -12.11 -9.42 -0.73
N LEU A 103 -11.51 -8.27 -0.40
CA LEU A 103 -12.19 -7.15 0.27
C LEU A 103 -13.35 -6.59 -0.57
N THR A 104 -13.12 -6.45 -1.88
CA THR A 104 -14.17 -5.99 -2.81
C THR A 104 -15.33 -6.99 -2.86
N GLN A 105 -15.06 -8.29 -2.95
CA GLN A 105 -16.11 -9.32 -2.94
C GLN A 105 -16.88 -9.36 -1.62
N ALA A 106 -16.21 -9.19 -0.49
CA ALA A 106 -16.83 -9.16 0.83
C ALA A 106 -17.81 -7.97 1.01
N ASN A 107 -17.63 -6.90 0.24
CA ASN A 107 -18.44 -5.68 0.32
C ASN A 107 -19.50 -5.55 -0.81
N VAL A 108 -19.73 -6.62 -1.55
CA VAL A 108 -20.80 -6.66 -2.57
C VAL A 108 -22.14 -6.75 -1.91
N LYS A 109 -23.06 -5.80 -2.20
CA LYS A 109 -24.44 -5.85 -1.79
C LYS A 109 -25.23 -6.94 -2.55
N ALA A 110 -26.42 -7.28 -2.06
CA ALA A 110 -27.28 -8.29 -2.70
C ALA A 110 -27.65 -7.94 -4.16
N ASP A 111 -27.62 -6.67 -4.53
CA ASP A 111 -27.86 -6.17 -5.89
C ASP A 111 -26.60 -6.14 -6.79
N GLY A 112 -25.47 -6.65 -6.29
CA GLY A 112 -24.19 -6.67 -7.01
C GLY A 112 -23.42 -5.34 -6.96
N THR A 113 -23.91 -4.33 -6.24
CA THR A 113 -23.20 -3.05 -6.06
C THR A 113 -22.26 -3.08 -4.86
N PHE A 114 -21.24 -2.21 -4.87
CA PHE A 114 -20.34 -2.04 -3.73
C PHE A 114 -20.84 -0.94 -2.81
N TYR A 115 -20.66 -1.14 -1.50
CA TYR A 115 -20.84 -0.04 -0.58
C TYR A 115 -19.63 0.89 -0.65
N SER A 116 -19.90 2.17 -0.80
CA SER A 116 -18.91 3.25 -0.68
C SER A 116 -19.60 4.46 -0.05
N PRO A 117 -18.98 5.16 0.92
CA PRO A 117 -19.56 6.36 1.51
C PRO A 117 -19.93 7.40 0.47
N LYS A 118 -21.14 7.97 0.54
CA LYS A 118 -21.64 8.98 -0.41
C LYS A 118 -22.06 10.24 0.29
N ALA A 119 -21.95 11.37 -0.40
CA ALA A 119 -22.39 12.65 0.12
C ALA A 119 -23.86 12.61 0.54
N GLY A 120 -24.19 13.16 1.72
CA GLY A 120 -25.49 13.16 2.35
C GLY A 120 -25.78 11.96 3.25
N GLU A 121 -24.97 10.91 3.25
CA GLU A 121 -25.12 9.75 4.13
C GLU A 121 -24.34 9.92 5.43
N HIS A 122 -24.76 9.24 6.49
CA HIS A 122 -23.94 9.08 7.69
C HIS A 122 -22.67 8.30 7.35
N PHE A 123 -21.53 8.79 7.85
CA PHE A 123 -20.27 8.06 7.72
C PHE A 123 -20.38 6.71 8.45
N PRO A 124 -19.91 5.62 7.86
CA PRO A 124 -19.98 4.27 8.43
C PRO A 124 -19.35 4.19 9.82
N GLN A 125 -19.82 3.25 10.63
CA GLN A 125 -19.15 2.92 11.88
C GLN A 125 -17.77 2.33 11.57
N PHE A 126 -16.77 2.76 12.34
CA PHE A 126 -15.41 2.23 12.23
C PHE A 126 -14.75 2.11 13.60
N SER A 127 -13.76 1.24 13.68
CA SER A 127 -12.91 1.05 14.84
C SER A 127 -11.54 0.62 14.35
N GLU A 128 -10.63 1.59 14.15
CA GLU A 128 -9.33 1.36 13.52
C GLU A 128 -8.20 1.83 14.44
N LYS A 129 -7.04 1.19 14.33
CA LYS A 129 -5.85 1.58 15.08
C LYS A 129 -4.92 2.44 14.21
N ASP A 130 -4.31 3.44 14.84
CA ASP A 130 -3.20 4.17 14.22
C ASP A 130 -1.85 3.45 14.43
N MET A 131 -0.77 4.02 13.88
CA MET A 131 0.58 3.49 13.99
C MET A 131 1.09 3.39 15.44
N ASP A 132 0.55 4.19 16.35
CA ASP A 132 0.91 4.20 17.78
C ASP A 132 0.04 3.25 18.61
N GLY A 133 -0.89 2.52 17.94
CA GLY A 133 -1.79 1.55 18.57
C GLY A 133 -3.03 2.19 19.22
N ARG A 134 -3.25 3.50 19.08
CA ARG A 134 -4.45 4.16 19.57
C ARG A 134 -5.64 3.80 18.69
N THR A 135 -6.75 3.40 19.31
CA THR A 135 -7.99 3.09 18.60
C THR A 135 -8.78 4.37 18.35
N TRP A 136 -9.25 4.53 17.12
CA TRP A 136 -10.12 5.60 16.65
C TRP A 136 -11.48 5.04 16.23
N THR A 137 -12.54 5.73 16.62
CA THR A 137 -13.94 5.35 16.35
C THR A 137 -14.74 6.59 15.95
N ASN A 138 -16.00 6.42 15.53
CA ASN A 138 -16.90 7.54 15.28
C ASN A 138 -17.04 8.46 16.50
N ASP A 139 -17.04 7.90 17.72
CA ASP A 139 -17.11 8.70 18.95
C ASP A 139 -15.85 9.52 19.17
N SER A 140 -14.68 9.03 18.78
CA SER A 140 -13.39 9.73 18.89
C SER A 140 -13.33 11.00 18.02
N VAL A 141 -14.12 11.06 16.95
CA VAL A 141 -14.13 12.15 15.96
C VAL A 141 -15.39 13.02 16.03
N ARG A 142 -16.34 12.66 16.89
CA ARG A 142 -17.63 13.35 17.03
C ARG A 142 -17.45 14.83 17.31
N GLY A 143 -18.24 15.67 16.65
CA GLY A 143 -18.22 17.13 16.81
C GLY A 143 -17.05 17.81 16.11
N ARG A 144 -16.25 17.09 15.32
CA ARG A 144 -15.15 17.63 14.54
C ARG A 144 -15.28 17.22 13.07
N VAL A 145 -14.84 18.11 12.20
CA VAL A 145 -14.69 17.76 10.79
C VAL A 145 -13.57 16.73 10.65
N MET A 146 -13.81 15.70 9.87
CA MET A 146 -12.85 14.64 9.57
C MET A 146 -12.60 14.55 8.07
N VAL A 147 -11.36 14.38 7.69
CA VAL A 147 -10.94 14.01 6.32
C VAL A 147 -10.24 12.68 6.37
N LEU A 148 -10.68 11.74 5.55
CA LEU A 148 -10.09 10.42 5.43
C LEU A 148 -9.61 10.19 4.00
N ASN A 149 -8.35 9.79 3.84
CA ASN A 149 -7.76 9.43 2.54
C ASN A 149 -7.34 7.95 2.55
N LEU A 150 -7.91 7.15 1.67
CA LEU A 150 -7.57 5.73 1.52
C LEU A 150 -6.52 5.57 0.43
N TRP A 151 -5.45 4.82 0.74
CA TRP A 151 -4.30 4.65 -0.14
C TRP A 151 -3.64 3.28 0.02
N TYR A 152 -2.70 2.95 -0.85
CA TYR A 152 -1.83 1.79 -0.68
C TYR A 152 -0.42 2.05 -1.26
N SER A 153 0.56 1.25 -0.86
CA SER A 153 1.98 1.45 -1.18
C SER A 153 2.30 1.49 -2.67
N GLY A 154 1.59 0.73 -3.49
CA GLY A 154 1.76 0.67 -4.96
C GLY A 154 1.05 1.79 -5.73
N CYS A 155 0.21 2.61 -5.04
CA CYS A 155 -0.56 3.68 -5.67
C CYS A 155 0.33 4.89 -5.99
N GLY A 156 0.73 5.03 -7.25
CA GLY A 156 1.54 6.18 -7.71
C GLY A 156 0.87 7.53 -7.47
N PRO A 157 -0.39 7.74 -7.93
CA PRO A 157 -1.13 8.98 -7.70
C PRO A 157 -1.31 9.32 -6.22
N CYS A 158 -1.59 8.32 -5.35
CA CYS A 158 -1.70 8.54 -3.91
C CYS A 158 -0.40 9.12 -3.32
N ARG A 159 0.75 8.52 -3.66
CA ARG A 159 2.05 8.98 -3.17
C ARG A 159 2.41 10.36 -3.69
N ALA A 160 2.00 10.69 -4.91
CA ALA A 160 2.27 11.99 -5.52
C ALA A 160 1.53 13.14 -4.82
N GLU A 161 0.33 12.89 -4.27
CA GLU A 161 -0.45 13.93 -3.56
C GLU A 161 -0.07 14.10 -2.07
N MET A 162 0.58 13.11 -1.44
CA MET A 162 0.88 13.11 0.01
C MET A 162 1.56 14.39 0.51
N PRO A 163 2.58 14.97 -0.17
CA PRO A 163 3.22 16.20 0.31
C PRO A 163 2.24 17.39 0.34
N GLU A 164 1.37 17.51 -0.66
CA GLU A 164 0.35 18.55 -0.69
C GLU A 164 -0.70 18.36 0.41
N LEU A 165 -1.20 17.13 0.57
CA LEU A 165 -2.19 16.80 1.61
C LEU A 165 -1.67 17.16 3.01
N SER A 166 -0.39 16.95 3.27
CA SER A 166 0.22 17.28 4.56
C SER A 166 0.07 18.75 4.94
N THR A 167 0.09 19.66 3.96
CA THR A 167 -0.07 21.11 4.20
C THR A 167 -1.48 21.51 4.65
N TRP A 168 -2.46 20.61 4.48
CA TRP A 168 -3.84 20.91 4.84
C TRP A 168 -4.06 21.02 6.36
N LYS A 169 -3.26 20.31 7.16
CA LYS A 169 -3.30 20.43 8.64
C LYS A 169 -3.00 21.84 9.13
N GLU A 170 -2.11 22.54 8.46
CA GLU A 170 -1.76 23.94 8.80
C GLU A 170 -2.88 24.90 8.40
N LYS A 171 -3.60 24.61 7.30
CA LYS A 171 -4.72 25.43 6.81
C LYS A 171 -5.98 25.24 7.65
N PHE A 172 -6.18 24.07 8.24
CA PHE A 172 -7.37 23.67 8.99
C PHE A 172 -7.00 23.00 10.32
N PRO A 173 -6.51 23.75 11.32
CA PRO A 173 -5.99 23.17 12.56
C PRO A 173 -7.06 22.48 13.44
N ASN A 174 -8.35 22.77 13.22
CA ASN A 174 -9.46 22.15 13.94
C ASN A 174 -9.99 20.87 13.29
N VAL A 175 -9.56 20.57 12.07
CA VAL A 175 -9.99 19.40 11.30
C VAL A 175 -9.10 18.21 11.64
N MET A 176 -9.70 17.04 11.72
CA MET A 176 -9.00 15.77 11.92
C MET A 176 -8.66 15.15 10.57
N PHE A 177 -7.38 14.92 10.34
CA PHE A 177 -6.88 14.33 9.11
C PHE A 177 -6.38 12.91 9.34
N PHE A 178 -7.01 11.95 8.69
CA PHE A 178 -6.66 10.54 8.71
C PHE A 178 -6.28 10.03 7.33
N SER A 179 -5.31 9.17 7.27
CA SER A 179 -5.13 8.30 6.13
C SER A 179 -5.29 6.85 6.57
N ALA A 180 -5.82 5.99 5.71
CA ALA A 180 -6.00 4.58 6.03
C ALA A 180 -5.49 3.68 4.92
N THR A 181 -4.96 2.53 5.32
CA THR A 181 -4.47 1.50 4.43
C THR A 181 -4.53 0.13 5.10
N TYR A 182 -4.52 -0.95 4.31
CA TYR A 182 -4.45 -2.32 4.83
C TYR A 182 -3.05 -2.75 5.29
N HIS A 183 -2.02 -1.91 5.04
CA HIS A 183 -0.65 -2.20 5.45
C HIS A 183 -0.45 -2.08 6.95
N ASP A 184 0.55 -2.80 7.44
CA ASP A 184 1.06 -2.67 8.81
C ASP A 184 1.80 -1.33 9.04
N ALA A 185 2.10 -1.04 10.31
CA ALA A 185 2.74 0.20 10.72
C ALA A 185 4.16 0.38 10.13
N GLU A 186 4.92 -0.70 9.90
CA GLU A 186 6.27 -0.64 9.34
C GLU A 186 6.24 -0.15 7.89
N ILE A 187 5.38 -0.75 7.07
CA ILE A 187 5.21 -0.35 5.66
C ILE A 187 4.68 1.08 5.59
N VAL A 188 3.68 1.42 6.41
CA VAL A 188 3.10 2.77 6.47
C VAL A 188 4.18 3.79 6.80
N LYS A 189 4.94 3.59 7.89
CA LYS A 189 6.01 4.49 8.31
C LYS A 189 7.03 4.74 7.18
N ARG A 190 7.50 3.68 6.54
CA ARG A 190 8.48 3.79 5.44
C ARG A 190 7.96 4.64 4.28
N ILE A 191 6.69 4.50 3.92
CA ILE A 191 6.09 5.25 2.80
C ILE A 191 5.81 6.69 3.21
N THR A 192 5.21 6.92 4.36
CA THR A 192 4.81 8.25 4.83
C THR A 192 6.01 9.13 5.15
N ASP A 193 7.07 8.58 5.75
CA ASP A 193 8.34 9.29 5.96
C ASP A 193 8.96 9.72 4.61
N LYS A 194 9.02 8.82 3.64
CA LYS A 194 9.58 9.09 2.31
C LYS A 194 8.82 10.20 1.56
N HIS A 195 7.51 10.28 1.75
CA HIS A 195 6.63 11.22 1.05
C HIS A 195 6.19 12.39 1.94
N HIS A 196 6.78 12.54 3.14
CA HIS A 196 6.47 13.59 4.10
C HIS A 196 4.97 13.70 4.40
N PHE A 197 4.28 12.55 4.54
CA PHE A 197 2.87 12.49 4.82
C PHE A 197 2.63 12.48 6.33
N THR A 198 2.04 13.55 6.88
CA THR A 198 2.02 13.83 8.33
C THR A 198 0.67 13.65 9.00
N TRP A 199 -0.34 13.09 8.32
CA TRP A 199 -1.66 12.84 8.89
C TRP A 199 -1.61 11.74 9.97
N THR A 200 -2.71 11.51 10.68
CA THR A 200 -2.85 10.31 11.51
C THR A 200 -3.09 9.10 10.61
N HIS A 201 -2.20 8.12 10.69
CA HIS A 201 -2.23 6.96 9.77
C HIS A 201 -2.88 5.77 10.45
N LEU A 202 -4.05 5.35 9.96
CA LEU A 202 -4.74 4.13 10.34
C LEU A 202 -4.14 2.95 9.59
N VAL A 203 -3.76 1.92 10.32
CA VAL A 203 -3.06 0.74 9.79
C VAL A 203 -3.96 -0.48 9.83
N GLU A 204 -3.69 -1.46 8.97
CA GLU A 204 -4.46 -2.70 8.88
C GLU A 204 -6.00 -2.49 8.73
N ALA A 205 -6.39 -1.31 8.24
CA ALA A 205 -7.77 -0.84 8.11
C ALA A 205 -8.51 -1.53 6.94
N LYS A 206 -8.61 -2.86 6.98
CA LYS A 206 -9.13 -3.68 5.88
C LYS A 206 -10.58 -3.37 5.54
N ASP A 207 -11.41 -3.14 6.57
CA ASP A 207 -12.83 -2.87 6.36
C ASP A 207 -13.05 -1.57 5.58
N MET A 208 -12.31 -0.50 5.90
CA MET A 208 -12.34 0.75 5.15
C MET A 208 -11.88 0.58 3.70
N MET A 209 -10.88 -0.28 3.46
CA MET A 209 -10.38 -0.54 2.10
C MET A 209 -11.43 -1.19 1.21
N SER A 210 -12.41 -1.91 1.77
CA SER A 210 -13.51 -2.49 1.02
C SER A 210 -14.42 -1.45 0.34
N TRP A 211 -14.43 -0.19 0.83
CA TRP A 211 -15.24 0.90 0.27
C TRP A 211 -14.73 1.41 -1.09
N ILE A 212 -13.53 1.02 -1.49
CA ILE A 212 -12.95 1.40 -2.78
C ILE A 212 -13.73 0.80 -3.95
N GLY A 213 -14.26 -0.41 -3.78
CA GLY A 213 -14.94 -1.13 -4.85
C GLY A 213 -14.06 -1.25 -6.10
N THR A 214 -14.63 -0.89 -7.26
CA THR A 214 -13.95 -0.91 -8.56
C THR A 214 -13.42 0.47 -9.00
N GLU A 215 -13.68 1.54 -8.23
CA GLU A 215 -13.40 2.92 -8.63
C GLU A 215 -11.91 3.31 -8.51
N GLY A 216 -11.15 2.58 -7.68
CA GLY A 216 -9.70 2.78 -7.54
C GLY A 216 -9.29 3.85 -6.52
N PHE A 217 -7.99 4.00 -6.37
CA PHE A 217 -7.32 4.87 -5.41
C PHE A 217 -6.74 6.16 -6.03
N PRO A 218 -6.50 7.21 -5.20
CA PRO A 218 -6.94 7.34 -3.81
C PRO A 218 -8.46 7.49 -3.70
N PHE A 219 -9.00 7.27 -2.50
CA PHE A 219 -10.38 7.62 -2.18
C PHE A 219 -10.39 8.57 -0.99
N THR A 220 -10.96 9.77 -1.16
CA THR A 220 -10.95 10.80 -0.12
C THR A 220 -12.37 11.19 0.25
N VAL A 221 -12.64 11.22 1.56
CA VAL A 221 -13.96 11.54 2.14
C VAL A 221 -13.82 12.71 3.09
N VAL A 222 -14.73 13.67 3.02
CA VAL A 222 -14.91 14.77 3.98
C VAL A 222 -16.18 14.53 4.76
N VAL A 223 -16.09 14.52 6.08
CA VAL A 223 -17.19 14.28 7.02
C VAL A 223 -17.34 15.50 7.92
N ASP A 224 -18.56 15.99 8.12
CA ASP A 224 -18.84 17.13 8.98
C ASP A 224 -18.90 16.79 10.49
N LYS A 225 -19.16 17.80 11.32
CA LYS A 225 -19.26 17.66 12.77
C LYS A 225 -20.41 16.77 13.23
N GLN A 226 -21.44 16.57 12.38
CA GLN A 226 -22.59 15.72 12.62
C GLN A 226 -22.35 14.27 12.18
N GLY A 227 -21.18 13.99 11.53
CA GLY A 227 -20.85 12.69 11.00
C GLY A 227 -21.49 12.40 9.63
N ILE A 228 -21.92 13.46 8.91
CA ILE A 228 -22.46 13.34 7.57
C ILE A 228 -21.34 13.52 6.55
N VAL A 229 -21.30 12.65 5.54
CA VAL A 229 -20.39 12.77 4.40
C VAL A 229 -20.76 13.99 3.57
N ARG A 230 -19.87 14.97 3.48
CA ARG A 230 -20.09 16.19 2.69
C ARG A 230 -19.54 16.05 1.27
N TYR A 231 -18.50 15.25 1.11
CA TYR A 231 -17.91 14.95 -0.19
C TYR A 231 -17.13 13.64 -0.15
N ALA A 232 -17.21 12.86 -1.22
CA ALA A 232 -16.44 11.65 -1.41
C ALA A 232 -15.99 11.56 -2.87
N VAL A 233 -14.71 11.25 -3.11
CA VAL A 233 -14.16 11.23 -4.47
C VAL A 233 -13.05 10.20 -4.63
N HIS A 234 -13.12 9.44 -5.72
CA HIS A 234 -12.07 8.53 -6.16
C HIS A 234 -11.09 9.21 -7.12
N GLY A 235 -9.84 8.78 -7.05
CA GLY A 235 -8.74 9.36 -7.83
C GLY A 235 -8.38 10.78 -7.38
N THR A 236 -7.30 11.32 -7.95
CA THR A 236 -6.79 12.65 -7.63
C THR A 236 -6.54 13.47 -8.89
N SER A 237 -6.81 14.76 -8.81
CA SER A 237 -6.41 15.81 -9.75
C SER A 237 -6.42 17.14 -9.01
N GLU A 238 -5.86 18.18 -9.60
CA GLU A 238 -5.88 19.53 -9.03
C GLU A 238 -7.31 20.00 -8.75
N ASP A 239 -8.24 19.82 -9.70
CA ASP A 239 -9.66 20.17 -9.51
C ASP A 239 -10.32 19.39 -8.37
N LYS A 240 -10.02 18.10 -8.24
CA LYS A 240 -10.57 17.27 -7.16
C LYS A 240 -10.06 17.73 -5.81
N ARG A 241 -8.76 18.05 -5.69
CA ARG A 241 -8.17 18.56 -4.45
C ARG A 241 -8.71 19.96 -4.10
N ALA A 242 -8.89 20.83 -5.11
CA ALA A 242 -9.53 22.14 -4.90
C ALA A 242 -10.98 22.02 -4.36
N LYS A 243 -11.76 21.07 -4.91
CA LYS A 243 -13.11 20.76 -4.40
C LYS A 243 -13.09 20.21 -2.98
N LEU A 244 -12.15 19.30 -2.67
CA LEU A 244 -11.96 18.80 -1.30
C LEU A 244 -11.69 19.95 -0.33
N LEU A 245 -10.74 20.86 -0.64
CA LEU A 245 -10.44 22.02 0.20
C LEU A 245 -11.64 22.93 0.40
N ALA A 246 -12.44 23.17 -0.64
CA ALA A 246 -13.68 23.94 -0.53
C ALA A 246 -14.68 23.29 0.43
N LYS A 247 -14.87 21.97 0.33
CA LYS A 247 -15.79 21.20 1.19
C LYS A 247 -15.30 21.08 2.63
N ILE A 248 -13.98 20.99 2.84
CA ILE A 248 -13.40 21.08 4.20
C ILE A 248 -13.70 22.43 4.81
N LYS A 249 -13.47 23.52 4.06
CA LYS A 249 -13.75 24.89 4.53
C LYS A 249 -15.22 25.11 4.86
N GLU A 250 -16.14 24.62 4.02
CA GLU A 250 -17.59 24.68 4.29
C GLU A 250 -17.93 23.97 5.60
N ALA A 251 -17.50 22.70 5.74
CA ALA A 251 -17.79 21.90 6.93
C ALA A 251 -17.15 22.43 8.22
N ASP A 252 -15.97 23.04 8.15
CA ASP A 252 -15.28 23.61 9.32
C ASP A 252 -15.94 24.91 9.81
N ALA A 253 -16.59 25.65 8.90
CA ALA A 253 -17.30 26.90 9.21
C ALA A 253 -18.71 26.69 9.81
N GLU A 254 -19.33 25.50 9.66
CA GLU A 254 -20.59 25.10 10.29
C GLU A 254 -20.36 24.73 11.78
#